data_4dde556e413c13a8048da51c8477b292
#
_entry.id   4dde556e413c13a8048da51c8477b292
#
_cell.length_a   1.000
_cell.length_b   1.000
_cell.length_c   1.000
_cell.angle_alpha   90.00
_cell.angle_beta   90.00
_cell.angle_gamma   90.00
#
_symmetry.space_group_name_H-M   'P 1'
#
loop_
_entity.id
_entity.type
_entity.pdbx_description
1 polymer ?
#
loop_
_entity_poly.entity_id
_entity_poly.type
_entity_poly.pdbx_seq_one_letter_code
_entity_poly.pdbx_strand_id
1 'polypeptide(L)'
;MSLPSDDSYVFRLGVALYGFCSLTSFLAEITCRFDQSIDRNELETMTAGKILTRFLKCSGKLAQFNSDIALLVQRVSALFGDLNSRRSDFVHSYPITNKMGDQILLRRYDDKGKYFEIDNDFLDGFIYNLSEVSDDLYKIRDILDSP
;
A
#
# COMPACT_ATOMS: atom_id res chain seq x y z
N MET A 1 8.35 -22.55 17.01
CA MET A 1 8.37 -21.46 16.04
C MET A 1 9.70 -20.74 16.14
N SER A 2 10.41 -20.59 15.04
CA SER A 2 11.65 -19.82 15.02
C SER A 2 11.39 -18.43 14.45
N LEU A 3 12.04 -17.42 15.05
CA LEU A 3 11.97 -16.04 14.59
C LEU A 3 13.32 -15.67 13.95
N PRO A 4 13.32 -14.73 12.97
CA PRO A 4 14.57 -14.22 12.44
C PRO A 4 15.42 -13.60 13.54
N SER A 5 16.73 -13.85 13.50
CA SER A 5 17.69 -13.26 14.45
C SER A 5 18.06 -11.82 14.09
N ASP A 6 17.76 -11.37 12.87
CA ASP A 6 18.07 -10.03 12.41
C ASP A 6 16.92 -9.07 12.77
N ASP A 7 17.14 -8.26 13.82
CA ASP A 7 16.16 -7.28 14.28
C ASP A 7 15.84 -6.24 13.20
N SER A 8 16.81 -5.90 12.35
CA SER A 8 16.63 -4.94 11.26
C SER A 8 15.63 -5.46 10.22
N TYR A 9 15.69 -6.76 9.90
CA TYR A 9 14.74 -7.39 8.98
C TYR A 9 13.33 -7.41 9.58
N VAL A 10 13.21 -7.82 10.84
CA VAL A 10 11.91 -7.86 11.55
C VAL A 10 11.33 -6.45 11.66
N PHE A 11 12.16 -5.45 11.92
CA PHE A 11 11.72 -4.05 11.96
C PHE A 11 11.15 -3.59 10.62
N ARG A 12 11.85 -3.90 9.50
CA ARG A 12 11.36 -3.56 8.17
C ARG A 12 10.03 -4.23 7.83
N LEU A 13 9.86 -5.50 8.20
CA LEU A 13 8.58 -6.19 8.04
C LEU A 13 7.47 -5.48 8.81
N GLY A 14 7.75 -5.09 10.06
CA GLY A 14 6.79 -4.38 10.90
C GLY A 14 6.42 -3.02 10.32
N VAL A 15 7.40 -2.24 9.86
CA VAL A 15 7.17 -0.94 9.22
C VAL A 15 6.35 -1.10 7.94
N ALA A 16 6.67 -2.09 7.12
CA ALA A 16 5.95 -2.35 5.87
C ALA A 16 4.48 -2.68 6.14
N LEU A 17 4.20 -3.58 7.07
CA LEU A 17 2.83 -3.99 7.40
C LEU A 17 2.03 -2.86 8.06
N TYR A 18 2.59 -2.25 9.09
CA TYR A 18 1.93 -1.14 9.78
C TYR A 18 1.72 0.04 8.84
N GLY A 19 2.76 0.38 8.06
CA GLY A 19 2.70 1.47 7.10
C GLY A 19 1.63 1.25 6.04
N PHE A 20 1.47 0.03 5.55
CA PHE A 20 0.41 -0.29 4.59
C PHE A 20 -0.97 -0.13 5.22
N CYS A 21 -1.16 -0.58 6.46
CA CYS A 21 -2.43 -0.41 7.16
C CYS A 21 -2.74 1.07 7.38
N SER A 22 -1.74 1.85 7.79
CA SER A 22 -1.88 3.29 7.99
C SER A 22 -2.21 4.02 6.68
N LEU A 23 -1.54 3.65 5.59
CA LEU A 23 -1.80 4.22 4.27
C LEU A 23 -3.21 3.89 3.77
N THR A 24 -3.67 2.65 4.00
CA THR A 24 -5.02 2.23 3.63
C THR A 24 -6.07 3.05 4.38
N SER A 25 -5.84 3.30 5.67
CA SER A 25 -6.70 4.16 6.48
C SER A 25 -6.72 5.59 5.95
N PHE A 26 -5.57 6.13 5.54
CA PHE A 26 -5.47 7.46 4.94
C PHE A 26 -6.21 7.53 3.61
N LEU A 27 -6.08 6.50 2.77
CA LEU A 27 -6.83 6.41 1.52
C LEU A 27 -8.34 6.45 1.77
N ALA A 28 -8.82 5.75 2.80
CA ALA A 28 -10.22 5.79 3.19
C ALA A 28 -10.64 7.19 3.65
N GLU A 29 -9.80 7.88 4.43
CA GLU A 29 -10.06 9.26 4.85
C GLU A 29 -10.22 10.19 3.65
N ILE A 30 -9.30 10.13 2.70
CA ILE A 30 -9.36 11.00 1.51
C ILE A 30 -10.58 10.65 0.65
N THR A 31 -10.93 9.36 0.54
CA THR A 31 -12.13 8.93 -0.18
C THR A 31 -13.38 9.60 0.41
N CYS A 32 -13.48 9.65 1.74
CA CYS A 32 -14.59 10.30 2.43
C CYS A 32 -14.59 11.82 2.25
N ARG A 33 -13.44 12.44 1.97
CA ARG A 33 -13.36 13.86 1.64
C ARG A 33 -13.91 14.17 0.25
N PHE A 34 -13.76 13.24 -0.70
CA PHE A 34 -14.39 13.39 -2.02
C PHE A 34 -15.90 13.19 -1.95
N ASP A 35 -16.39 12.32 -1.08
CA ASP A 35 -17.81 12.01 -0.92
C ASP A 35 -18.14 11.83 0.55
N GLN A 36 -18.68 12.88 1.17
CA GLN A 36 -19.00 12.90 2.59
C GLN A 36 -20.21 12.04 2.96
N SER A 37 -20.95 11.51 1.97
CA SER A 37 -22.05 10.58 2.22
C SER A 37 -21.58 9.17 2.58
N ILE A 38 -20.30 8.86 2.36
CA ILE A 38 -19.73 7.55 2.66
C ILE A 38 -19.47 7.44 4.17
N ASP A 39 -19.94 6.35 4.78
CA ASP A 39 -19.59 6.00 6.16
C ASP A 39 -18.17 5.44 6.19
N ARG A 40 -17.25 6.17 6.83
CA ARG A 40 -15.84 5.77 6.93
C ARG A 40 -15.69 4.43 7.66
N ASN A 41 -16.48 4.18 8.71
CA ASN A 41 -16.42 2.92 9.46
C ASN A 41 -16.75 1.73 8.56
N GLU A 42 -17.77 1.87 7.72
CA GLU A 42 -18.13 0.84 6.75
C GLU A 42 -17.04 0.66 5.70
N LEU A 43 -16.48 1.75 5.18
CA LEU A 43 -15.40 1.71 4.20
C LEU A 43 -14.17 0.99 4.74
N GLU A 44 -13.80 1.23 5.99
CA GLU A 44 -12.63 0.61 6.63
C GLU A 44 -12.80 -0.90 6.86
N THR A 45 -14.01 -1.45 6.78
CA THR A 45 -14.22 -2.91 6.82
C THR A 45 -13.91 -3.59 5.50
N MET A 46 -13.76 -2.83 4.42
CA MET A 46 -13.51 -3.38 3.09
C MET A 46 -12.04 -3.74 2.90
N THR A 47 -11.76 -4.56 1.89
CA THR A 47 -10.39 -4.86 1.47
C THR A 47 -9.72 -3.61 0.90
N ALA A 48 -8.40 -3.57 0.95
CA ALA A 48 -7.62 -2.45 0.39
C ALA A 48 -7.95 -2.20 -1.09
N GLY A 49 -8.12 -3.26 -1.87
CA GLY A 49 -8.49 -3.15 -3.28
C GLY A 49 -9.87 -2.52 -3.49
N LYS A 50 -10.83 -2.85 -2.64
CA LYS A 50 -12.17 -2.25 -2.70
C LYS A 50 -12.15 -0.79 -2.29
N ILE A 51 -11.34 -0.42 -1.31
CA ILE A 51 -11.17 0.98 -0.90
C ILE A 51 -10.57 1.79 -2.06
N LEU A 52 -9.56 1.24 -2.74
CA LEU A 52 -8.98 1.89 -3.93
C LEU A 52 -10.04 2.09 -5.03
N THR A 53 -10.85 1.07 -5.30
CA THR A 53 -11.92 1.16 -6.29
C THR A 53 -12.91 2.28 -5.94
N ARG A 54 -13.28 2.39 -4.67
CA ARG A 54 -14.17 3.44 -4.20
C ARG A 54 -13.52 4.83 -4.31
N PHE A 55 -12.24 4.92 -3.98
CA PHE A 55 -11.46 6.15 -4.13
C PHE A 55 -11.46 6.63 -5.59
N LEU A 56 -11.22 5.73 -6.53
CA LEU A 56 -11.22 6.07 -7.96
C LEU A 56 -12.59 6.54 -8.43
N LYS A 57 -13.65 5.89 -7.97
CA LYS A 57 -15.03 6.29 -8.31
C LYS A 57 -15.36 7.68 -7.77
N CYS A 58 -15.03 7.94 -6.51
CA CYS A 58 -15.36 9.22 -5.85
C CYS A 58 -14.55 10.38 -6.39
N SER A 59 -13.28 10.15 -6.75
CA SER A 59 -12.39 11.20 -7.25
C SER A 59 -12.60 11.53 -8.72
N GLY A 60 -13.25 10.65 -9.49
CA GLY A 60 -13.32 10.76 -10.95
C GLY A 60 -13.98 12.03 -11.43
N LYS A 61 -15.03 12.49 -10.76
CA LYS A 61 -15.75 13.70 -11.16
C LYS A 61 -14.87 14.95 -11.05
N LEU A 62 -14.16 15.10 -9.93
CA LEU A 62 -13.27 16.24 -9.74
C LEU A 62 -12.05 16.14 -10.65
N ALA A 63 -11.54 14.93 -10.90
CA ALA A 63 -10.41 14.69 -11.79
C ALA A 63 -10.68 15.15 -13.23
N GLN A 64 -11.94 15.15 -13.68
CA GLN A 64 -12.31 15.66 -15.00
C GLN A 64 -12.10 17.16 -15.14
N PHE A 65 -12.16 17.91 -14.04
CA PHE A 65 -12.11 19.36 -14.04
C PHE A 65 -10.84 19.94 -13.40
N ASN A 66 -10.00 19.08 -12.82
CA ASN A 66 -8.77 19.51 -12.16
C ASN A 66 -7.63 18.56 -12.58
N SER A 67 -6.71 19.09 -13.40
CA SER A 67 -5.61 18.30 -13.95
C SER A 67 -4.60 17.84 -12.88
N ASP A 68 -4.40 18.63 -11.83
CA ASP A 68 -3.52 18.28 -10.72
C ASP A 68 -4.08 17.10 -9.94
N ILE A 69 -5.39 17.13 -9.65
CA ILE A 69 -6.09 15.99 -9.02
C ILE A 69 -6.02 14.76 -9.92
N ALA A 70 -6.26 14.92 -11.23
CA ALA A 70 -6.21 13.79 -12.16
C ALA A 70 -4.86 13.08 -12.14
N LEU A 71 -3.76 13.86 -12.17
CA LEU A 71 -2.41 13.30 -12.14
C LEU A 71 -2.12 12.58 -10.81
N LEU A 72 -2.46 13.21 -9.68
CA LEU A 72 -2.25 12.63 -8.35
C LEU A 72 -3.06 11.35 -8.16
N VAL A 73 -4.32 11.32 -8.59
CA VAL A 73 -5.18 10.14 -8.52
C VAL A 73 -4.61 9.00 -9.35
N GLN A 74 -4.10 9.30 -10.54
CA GLN A 74 -3.46 8.30 -11.40
C GLN A 74 -2.23 7.69 -10.73
N ARG A 75 -1.37 8.52 -10.13
CA ARG A 75 -0.18 8.06 -9.41
C ARG A 75 -0.54 7.21 -8.19
N VAL A 76 -1.50 7.67 -7.38
CA VAL A 76 -1.99 6.92 -6.21
C VAL A 76 -2.53 5.56 -6.65
N SER A 77 -3.34 5.52 -7.71
CA SER A 77 -3.91 4.28 -8.22
C SER A 77 -2.84 3.26 -8.61
N ALA A 78 -1.85 3.69 -9.38
CA ALA A 78 -0.80 2.81 -9.85
C ALA A 78 0.08 2.29 -8.70
N LEU A 79 0.56 3.20 -7.84
CA LEU A 79 1.46 2.85 -6.74
C LEU A 79 0.74 2.06 -5.63
N PHE A 80 -0.46 2.46 -5.24
CA PHE A 80 -1.21 1.74 -4.21
C PHE A 80 -1.60 0.35 -4.69
N GLY A 81 -2.01 0.21 -5.94
CA GLY A 81 -2.31 -1.10 -6.54
C GLY A 81 -1.10 -2.03 -6.49
N ASP A 82 0.08 -1.52 -6.84
CA ASP A 82 1.33 -2.28 -6.76
C ASP A 82 1.66 -2.65 -5.31
N LEU A 83 1.54 -1.72 -4.37
CA LEU A 83 1.76 -1.98 -2.95
C LEU A 83 0.82 -3.06 -2.43
N ASN A 84 -0.45 -3.02 -2.80
CA ASN A 84 -1.43 -4.04 -2.39
C ASN A 84 -1.04 -5.43 -2.89
N SER A 85 -0.57 -5.53 -4.14
CA SER A 85 -0.09 -6.77 -4.72
C SER A 85 1.15 -7.30 -3.97
N ARG A 86 2.13 -6.43 -3.69
CA ARG A 86 3.36 -6.80 -2.97
C ARG A 86 3.09 -7.17 -1.52
N ARG A 87 2.16 -6.47 -0.85
CA ARG A 87 1.73 -6.84 0.49
C ARG A 87 1.16 -8.26 0.51
N SER A 88 0.34 -8.60 -0.48
CA SER A 88 -0.16 -9.97 -0.64
C SER A 88 0.99 -10.97 -0.80
N ASP A 89 2.02 -10.62 -1.55
CA ASP A 89 3.17 -11.51 -1.75
C ASP A 89 3.87 -11.83 -0.43
N PHE A 90 4.17 -10.84 0.42
CA PHE A 90 4.90 -11.17 1.65
C PHE A 90 4.00 -11.77 2.75
N VAL A 91 2.68 -11.50 2.77
CA VAL A 91 1.76 -12.18 3.71
C VAL A 91 1.60 -13.68 3.35
N HIS A 92 1.74 -14.03 2.08
CA HIS A 92 1.64 -15.40 1.60
C HIS A 92 3.00 -16.06 1.34
N SER A 93 4.06 -15.51 1.93
CA SER A 93 5.41 -16.06 1.84
C SER A 93 5.70 -17.08 2.92
N TYR A 94 6.73 -17.88 2.72
CA TYR A 94 7.22 -18.88 3.67
C TYR A 94 8.59 -18.48 4.20
N PRO A 95 8.89 -18.80 5.48
CA PRO A 95 10.23 -18.52 6.02
C PRO A 95 11.25 -19.53 5.44
N ILE A 96 12.41 -19.02 5.06
CA ILE A 96 13.55 -19.82 4.60
C ILE A 96 14.84 -19.31 5.26
N THR A 97 15.89 -20.13 5.17
CA THR A 97 17.27 -19.67 5.36
C THR A 97 17.90 -19.61 3.98
N ASN A 98 18.30 -18.43 3.54
CA ASN A 98 18.85 -18.22 2.20
C ASN A 98 20.33 -18.70 2.11
N LYS A 99 20.94 -18.57 0.94
CA LYS A 99 22.34 -19.00 0.71
C LYS A 99 23.34 -18.23 1.57
N MET A 100 22.99 -17.03 1.98
CA MET A 100 23.83 -16.19 2.85
C MET A 100 23.68 -16.50 4.33
N GLY A 101 22.80 -17.45 4.69
CA GLY A 101 22.50 -17.80 6.07
C GLY A 101 21.46 -16.91 6.73
N ASP A 102 20.82 -16.02 6.00
CA ASP A 102 19.79 -15.10 6.52
C ASP A 102 18.43 -15.78 6.58
N GLN A 103 17.69 -15.54 7.65
CA GLN A 103 16.33 -16.00 7.82
C GLN A 103 15.38 -14.94 7.27
N ILE A 104 14.78 -15.21 6.12
CA ILE A 104 13.92 -14.29 5.40
C ILE A 104 12.69 -15.01 4.87
N LEU A 105 11.75 -14.25 4.29
CA LEU A 105 10.57 -14.80 3.63
C LEU A 105 10.85 -15.06 2.15
N LEU A 106 10.25 -16.11 1.63
CA LEU A 106 10.28 -16.45 0.19
C LEU A 106 8.86 -16.53 -0.33
N ARG A 107 8.57 -15.80 -1.39
CA ARG A 107 7.32 -15.94 -2.13
C ARG A 107 7.46 -17.01 -3.19
N ARG A 108 6.62 -18.02 -3.09
CA ARG A 108 6.54 -19.08 -4.07
C ARG A 108 5.10 -19.25 -4.53
N TYR A 109 4.88 -19.11 -5.82
CA TYR A 109 3.55 -19.27 -6.40
C TYR A 109 3.68 -19.90 -7.79
N ASP A 110 3.59 -21.23 -7.82
CA ASP A 110 3.93 -22.07 -8.99
C ASP A 110 3.04 -21.74 -10.21
N ASP A 111 1.74 -21.48 -9.99
CA ASP A 111 0.79 -21.20 -11.08
C ASP A 111 1.11 -19.90 -11.83
N LYS A 112 1.79 -18.96 -11.17
CA LYS A 112 2.14 -17.64 -11.74
C LYS A 112 3.64 -17.47 -11.95
N GLY A 113 4.42 -18.52 -11.69
CA GLY A 113 5.88 -18.46 -11.84
C GLY A 113 6.58 -17.54 -10.86
N LYS A 114 5.93 -17.17 -9.76
CA LYS A 114 6.56 -16.34 -8.74
C LYS A 114 7.51 -17.17 -7.89
N TYR A 115 8.75 -16.72 -7.80
CA TYR A 115 9.76 -17.31 -6.92
C TYR A 115 10.79 -16.23 -6.63
N PHE A 116 10.65 -15.54 -5.50
CA PHE A 116 11.59 -14.48 -5.12
C PHE A 116 11.66 -14.31 -3.61
N GLU A 117 12.80 -13.84 -3.16
CA GLU A 117 13.05 -13.55 -1.77
C GLU A 117 12.46 -12.19 -1.38
N ILE A 118 11.79 -12.15 -0.23
CA ILE A 118 11.36 -10.90 0.39
C ILE A 118 12.54 -10.41 1.23
N ASP A 119 13.51 -9.80 0.57
CA ASP A 119 14.74 -9.33 1.21
C ASP A 119 14.62 -7.87 1.67
N ASN A 120 15.70 -7.33 2.22
CA ASN A 120 15.73 -5.94 2.66
C ASN A 120 15.48 -4.96 1.52
N ASP A 121 16.00 -5.22 0.33
CA ASP A 121 15.79 -4.35 -0.83
C ASP A 121 14.32 -4.32 -1.24
N PHE A 122 13.65 -5.47 -1.22
CA PHE A 122 12.20 -5.54 -1.47
C PHE A 122 11.43 -4.71 -0.45
N LEU A 123 11.75 -4.87 0.84
CA LEU A 123 11.07 -4.16 1.92
C LEU A 123 11.37 -2.65 1.90
N ASP A 124 12.61 -2.26 1.65
CA ASP A 124 12.98 -0.85 1.54
C ASP A 124 12.28 -0.18 0.35
N GLY A 125 12.18 -0.85 -0.79
CA GLY A 125 11.42 -0.36 -1.93
C GLY A 125 9.94 -0.23 -1.63
N PHE A 126 9.36 -1.21 -0.93
CA PHE A 126 7.97 -1.15 -0.49
C PHE A 126 7.72 0.04 0.43
N ILE A 127 8.58 0.23 1.44
CA ILE A 127 8.47 1.34 2.40
C ILE A 127 8.63 2.69 1.70
N TYR A 128 9.56 2.79 0.75
CA TYR A 128 9.72 4.00 -0.05
C TYR A 128 8.43 4.34 -0.82
N ASN A 129 7.81 3.36 -1.44
CA ASN A 129 6.56 3.57 -2.18
C ASN A 129 5.39 3.92 -1.26
N LEU A 130 5.36 3.41 -0.03
CA LEU A 130 4.39 3.87 0.98
C LEU A 130 4.48 5.39 1.18
N SER A 131 5.70 5.92 1.31
CA SER A 131 5.91 7.35 1.51
C SER A 131 5.50 8.16 0.29
N GLU A 132 5.75 7.67 -0.92
CA GLU A 132 5.35 8.33 -2.16
C GLU A 132 3.83 8.48 -2.27
N VAL A 133 3.09 7.40 -1.99
CA VAL A 133 1.62 7.46 -2.01
C VAL A 133 1.09 8.38 -0.92
N SER A 134 1.68 8.31 0.28
CA SER A 134 1.30 9.19 1.38
C SER A 134 1.47 10.66 1.01
N ASP A 135 2.60 11.02 0.39
CA ASP A 135 2.86 12.39 -0.06
C ASP A 135 1.82 12.84 -1.10
N ASP A 136 1.47 11.99 -2.04
CA ASP A 136 0.45 12.30 -3.05
C ASP A 136 -0.94 12.48 -2.41
N LEU A 137 -1.29 11.67 -1.43
CA LEU A 137 -2.55 11.81 -0.69
C LEU A 137 -2.58 13.11 0.12
N TYR A 138 -1.47 13.52 0.73
CA TYR A 138 -1.37 14.82 1.40
C TYR A 138 -1.59 15.98 0.42
N LYS A 139 -1.02 15.89 -0.77
CA LYS A 139 -1.21 16.90 -1.82
C LYS A 139 -2.68 16.97 -2.26
N ILE A 140 -3.35 15.83 -2.43
CA ILE A 140 -4.78 15.79 -2.74
C ILE A 140 -5.56 16.46 -1.61
N ARG A 141 -5.28 16.12 -0.36
CA ARG A 141 -5.96 16.73 0.79
C ARG A 141 -5.79 18.24 0.82
N ASP A 142 -4.59 18.73 0.57
CA ASP A 142 -4.31 20.16 0.53
C ASP A 142 -5.13 20.88 -0.56
N ILE A 143 -5.27 20.27 -1.73
CA ILE A 143 -6.10 20.81 -2.81
C ILE A 143 -7.57 20.82 -2.39
N LEU A 144 -8.07 19.73 -1.78
CA LEU A 144 -9.47 19.63 -1.34
C LEU A 144 -9.78 20.63 -0.22
N ASP A 145 -8.82 20.94 0.63
CA ASP A 145 -8.98 21.88 1.74
C ASP A 145 -8.78 23.34 1.34
N SER A 146 -8.29 23.60 0.13
CA SER A 146 -8.10 24.96 -0.37
C SER A 146 -9.44 25.62 -0.70
N PRO A 147 -9.64 26.91 -0.31
CA PRO A 147 -10.87 27.64 -0.62
C PRO A 147 -11.06 27.91 -2.11
#